data_b7bdacff4e2a0502dea3457bc1eaf909
#
_entry.id   b7bdacff4e2a0502dea3457bc1eaf909
#
_cell.length_a   1.000
_cell.length_b   1.000
_cell.length_c   1.000
_cell.angle_alpha   90.00
_cell.angle_beta   90.00
_cell.angle_gamma   90.00
#
_symmetry.space_group_name_H-M   'P 1'
#
loop_
_entity.id
_entity.type
_entity.pdbx_description
1 polymer ?
#
loop_
_entity_poly.entity_id
_entity_poly.type
_entity_poly.pdbx_seq_one_letter_code
_entity_poly.pdbx_strand_id
1 'polypeptide(L)'
;HNNSRDIDIAIEKNELQRIRPQLISLIEQCGWHIVTYLNSDRLVTWVCGTVHENNSADLVQLDFFYHTSIFGIVLIENKEIIKHRLFNGQVYHANKVYEFLDKYMYDRAVGATYPDKYKNTRQLVENNPQVEKLIVNIFGKNNLAVCDKANKKELLKAALKWNFHRFGWGTIANFLQFEYHHIKNYLCSNTGFSIGFTGPDGSGKTTVIDLLIENLGDVFRKAHTYYHFRPTLFGNLGEVAHSAGVKKDVDRDFSKPHRGGKTSALSSLIRLLYYSADYIIGYFMKVKSMIRITRIVIFDRYYTDIICDSRRSRIYLNSKFLHTYGQIFIPSLDYNILLTASSETILARKHELDKEGINTINKKIDYLANKKGYYKVLNESTPQEAVAKILRIVFEEQHQKNLKRMR
;
A
#
# COMPACT_ATOMS: atom_id res chain seq x y z
N HIS A 1 -7.30 -24.63 -4.95
CA HIS A 1 -6.86 -23.19 -5.03
C HIS A 1 -7.98 -22.20 -4.62
N ASN A 2 -8.82 -22.55 -3.65
CA ASN A 2 -10.04 -21.77 -3.38
C ASN A 2 -9.84 -20.49 -2.58
N ASN A 3 -8.61 -20.03 -2.32
CA ASN A 3 -8.35 -18.79 -1.55
C ASN A 3 -7.17 -17.97 -2.06
N SER A 4 -6.71 -18.14 -3.30
CA SER A 4 -5.68 -17.26 -3.86
C SER A 4 -6.34 -15.96 -4.33
N ARG A 5 -5.95 -14.84 -3.74
CA ARG A 5 -6.35 -13.50 -4.19
C ARG A 5 -5.44 -12.95 -5.28
N ASP A 6 -4.47 -13.74 -5.73
CA ASP A 6 -3.51 -13.41 -6.80
C ASP A 6 -3.79 -14.26 -8.04
N ILE A 7 -3.89 -13.61 -9.19
CA ILE A 7 -4.08 -14.24 -10.50
C ILE A 7 -2.91 -13.82 -11.39
N ASP A 8 -2.03 -14.79 -11.69
CA ASP A 8 -0.89 -14.60 -12.58
C ASP A 8 -1.29 -14.87 -14.03
N ILE A 9 -1.08 -13.91 -14.92
CA ILE A 9 -1.50 -13.94 -16.33
C ILE A 9 -0.27 -13.74 -17.22
N ALA A 10 0.13 -14.75 -17.97
CA ALA A 10 1.15 -14.61 -19.00
C ALA A 10 0.56 -13.97 -20.25
N ILE A 11 1.07 -12.81 -20.67
CA ILE A 11 0.58 -12.04 -21.80
C ILE A 11 1.71 -11.26 -22.49
N GLU A 12 1.64 -11.12 -23.81
CA GLU A 12 2.56 -10.23 -24.53
C GLU A 12 2.23 -8.76 -24.25
N LYS A 13 3.25 -7.92 -24.11
CA LYS A 13 3.10 -6.50 -23.76
C LYS A 13 2.17 -5.74 -24.72
N ASN A 14 2.31 -6.00 -26.02
CA ASN A 14 1.48 -5.36 -27.05
C ASN A 14 0.02 -5.83 -26.99
N GLU A 15 -0.22 -7.09 -26.63
CA GLU A 15 -1.56 -7.62 -26.44
C GLU A 15 -2.24 -7.00 -25.23
N LEU A 16 -1.54 -6.88 -24.10
CA LEU A 16 -2.08 -6.19 -22.93
C LEU A 16 -2.45 -4.74 -23.26
N GLN A 17 -1.60 -4.04 -24.02
CA GLN A 17 -1.90 -2.67 -24.45
C GLN A 17 -3.17 -2.60 -25.32
N ARG A 18 -3.34 -3.56 -26.22
CA ARG A 18 -4.49 -3.65 -27.13
C ARG A 18 -5.80 -3.93 -26.39
N ILE A 19 -5.80 -4.87 -25.44
CA ILE A 19 -7.04 -5.28 -24.72
C ILE A 19 -7.33 -4.46 -23.47
N ARG A 20 -6.38 -3.61 -23.04
CA ARG A 20 -6.51 -2.80 -21.81
C ARG A 20 -7.83 -2.03 -21.70
N PRO A 21 -8.31 -1.31 -22.73
CA PRO A 21 -9.56 -0.56 -22.62
C PRO A 21 -10.77 -1.49 -22.36
N GLN A 22 -10.80 -2.67 -23.00
CA GLN A 22 -11.87 -3.65 -22.82
C GLN A 22 -11.80 -4.28 -21.41
N LEU A 23 -10.59 -4.59 -20.91
CA LEU A 23 -10.42 -5.10 -19.54
C LEU A 23 -10.88 -4.08 -18.49
N ILE A 24 -10.52 -2.81 -18.66
CA ILE A 24 -10.99 -1.74 -17.76
C ILE A 24 -12.51 -1.67 -17.78
N SER A 25 -13.12 -1.62 -18.97
CA SER A 25 -14.58 -1.58 -19.10
C SER A 25 -15.28 -2.79 -18.47
N LEU A 26 -14.69 -3.99 -18.61
CA LEU A 26 -15.23 -5.20 -17.98
C LEU A 26 -15.14 -5.13 -16.45
N ILE A 27 -14.01 -4.67 -15.91
CA ILE A 27 -13.82 -4.47 -14.46
C ILE A 27 -14.87 -3.51 -13.92
N GLU A 28 -15.10 -2.37 -14.60
CA GLU A 28 -16.11 -1.37 -14.22
C GLU A 28 -17.54 -1.95 -14.30
N GLN A 29 -17.89 -2.67 -15.36
CA GLN A 29 -19.20 -3.31 -15.54
C GLN A 29 -19.49 -4.35 -14.45
N CYS A 30 -18.46 -5.04 -13.95
CA CYS A 30 -18.58 -5.98 -12.83
C CYS A 30 -18.61 -5.28 -11.45
N GLY A 31 -18.61 -3.95 -11.38
CA GLY A 31 -18.62 -3.19 -10.13
C GLY A 31 -17.29 -3.19 -9.38
N TRP A 32 -16.17 -3.48 -10.08
CA TRP A 32 -14.84 -3.46 -9.50
C TRP A 32 -14.10 -2.17 -9.86
N HIS A 33 -13.15 -1.78 -8.99
CA HIS A 33 -12.33 -0.58 -9.11
C HIS A 33 -10.85 -0.93 -9.10
N ILE A 34 -10.05 -0.35 -9.98
CA ILE A 34 -8.59 -0.53 -9.98
C ILE A 34 -7.98 0.35 -8.89
N VAL A 35 -7.73 -0.24 -7.72
CA VAL A 35 -7.23 0.45 -6.51
C VAL A 35 -5.74 0.76 -6.59
N THR A 36 -4.97 -0.14 -7.22
CA THR A 36 -3.53 0.05 -7.42
C THR A 36 -3.13 -0.33 -8.84
N TYR A 37 -2.22 0.46 -9.40
CA TYR A 37 -1.58 0.21 -10.69
C TYR A 37 -0.06 0.35 -10.54
N LEU A 38 0.65 -0.74 -10.76
CA LEU A 38 2.11 -0.79 -10.83
C LEU A 38 2.53 -1.27 -12.20
N ASN A 39 3.46 -0.54 -12.83
CA ASN A 39 4.05 -0.92 -14.12
C ASN A 39 5.56 -1.08 -13.94
N SER A 40 6.08 -2.28 -14.18
CA SER A 40 7.50 -2.59 -14.17
C SER A 40 7.96 -3.08 -15.55
N ASP A 41 9.25 -3.37 -15.67
CA ASP A 41 9.84 -3.93 -16.89
C ASP A 41 9.25 -5.30 -17.25
N ARG A 42 9.01 -6.15 -16.25
CA ARG A 42 8.61 -7.54 -16.42
C ARG A 42 7.12 -7.83 -16.26
N LEU A 43 6.38 -6.96 -15.54
CA LEU A 43 4.96 -7.18 -15.27
C LEU A 43 4.21 -5.87 -15.00
N VAL A 44 2.90 -5.95 -15.19
CA VAL A 44 1.95 -4.94 -14.71
C VAL A 44 1.06 -5.58 -13.64
N THR A 45 0.96 -4.93 -12.49
CA THR A 45 0.06 -5.34 -11.41
C THR A 45 -1.12 -4.41 -11.30
N TRP A 46 -2.33 -4.96 -11.28
CA TRP A 46 -3.56 -4.27 -10.89
C TRP A 46 -4.12 -4.91 -9.63
N VAL A 47 -4.34 -4.12 -8.60
CA VAL A 47 -5.18 -4.54 -7.48
C VAL A 47 -6.57 -3.99 -7.72
N CYS A 48 -7.54 -4.87 -7.84
CA CYS A 48 -8.94 -4.53 -8.02
C CYS A 48 -9.71 -4.77 -6.72
N GLY A 49 -10.62 -3.86 -6.38
CA GLY A 49 -11.45 -3.95 -5.19
C GLY A 49 -12.90 -3.64 -5.47
N THR A 50 -13.79 -4.28 -4.72
CA THR A 50 -15.23 -4.01 -4.72
C THR A 50 -15.79 -4.03 -3.31
N VAL A 51 -16.90 -3.35 -3.09
CA VAL A 51 -17.65 -3.35 -1.83
C VAL A 51 -19.07 -3.79 -2.12
N HIS A 52 -19.46 -4.91 -1.55
CA HIS A 52 -20.77 -5.52 -1.73
C HIS A 52 -21.88 -4.79 -0.95
N GLU A 53 -23.13 -5.14 -1.24
CA GLU A 53 -24.31 -4.58 -0.57
C GLU A 53 -24.38 -4.95 0.91
N ASN A 54 -23.85 -6.11 1.30
CA ASN A 54 -23.72 -6.56 2.69
C ASN A 54 -22.59 -5.89 3.46
N ASN A 55 -21.95 -4.84 2.89
CA ASN A 55 -20.80 -4.10 3.43
C ASN A 55 -19.50 -4.90 3.56
N SER A 56 -19.41 -6.11 3.01
CA SER A 56 -18.13 -6.80 2.85
C SER A 56 -17.34 -6.24 1.67
N ALA A 57 -16.02 -6.39 1.68
CA ALA A 57 -15.17 -5.99 0.57
C ALA A 57 -14.33 -7.16 0.08
N ASP A 58 -14.14 -7.23 -1.23
CA ASP A 58 -13.23 -8.15 -1.88
C ASP A 58 -12.14 -7.41 -2.63
N LEU A 59 -10.96 -8.00 -2.60
CA LEU A 59 -9.78 -7.53 -3.31
C LEU A 59 -9.16 -8.70 -4.08
N VAL A 60 -8.71 -8.43 -5.31
CA VAL A 60 -7.98 -9.38 -6.15
C VAL A 60 -6.80 -8.67 -6.81
N GLN A 61 -5.67 -9.35 -6.85
CA GLN A 61 -4.48 -8.90 -7.57
C GLN A 61 -4.41 -9.61 -8.91
N LEU A 62 -4.24 -8.85 -9.99
CA LEU A 62 -4.01 -9.34 -11.34
C LEU A 62 -2.58 -8.97 -11.72
N ASP A 63 -1.72 -9.98 -11.91
CA ASP A 63 -0.35 -9.80 -12.34
C ASP A 63 -0.21 -10.22 -13.81
N PHE A 64 -0.01 -9.25 -14.71
CA PHE A 64 0.19 -9.46 -16.14
C PHE A 64 1.69 -9.54 -16.43
N PHE A 65 2.22 -10.76 -16.55
CA PHE A 65 3.63 -11.01 -16.78
C PHE A 65 3.98 -10.93 -18.27
N TYR A 66 5.08 -10.26 -18.58
CA TYR A 66 5.68 -10.19 -19.92
C TYR A 66 6.81 -11.19 -20.10
N HIS A 67 7.55 -11.48 -19.07
CA HIS A 67 8.64 -12.46 -19.01
C HIS A 67 9.08 -12.68 -17.57
N THR A 68 9.72 -13.82 -17.31
CA THR A 68 10.41 -14.05 -16.05
C THR A 68 11.81 -13.46 -16.16
N SER A 69 12.12 -12.47 -15.36
CA SER A 69 13.44 -11.82 -15.36
C SER A 69 13.86 -11.36 -13.99
N ILE A 70 15.16 -11.13 -13.84
CA ILE A 70 15.77 -10.51 -12.67
C ILE A 70 16.84 -9.51 -13.11
N PHE A 71 16.79 -8.28 -12.64
CA PHE A 71 17.71 -7.20 -13.05
C PHE A 71 17.83 -7.03 -14.56
N GLY A 72 16.74 -7.20 -15.30
CA GLY A 72 16.73 -7.17 -16.76
C GLY A 72 17.29 -8.43 -17.46
N ILE A 73 17.80 -9.42 -16.70
CA ILE A 73 18.22 -10.72 -17.23
C ILE A 73 16.98 -11.58 -17.43
N VAL A 74 16.60 -11.83 -18.68
CA VAL A 74 15.43 -12.64 -19.04
C VAL A 74 15.75 -14.12 -18.81
N LEU A 75 14.96 -14.80 -18.02
CA LEU A 75 15.08 -16.24 -17.74
C LEU A 75 14.14 -17.04 -18.62
N ILE A 76 12.87 -16.66 -18.69
CA ILE A 76 11.85 -17.31 -19.54
C ILE A 76 11.05 -16.22 -20.26
N GLU A 77 10.91 -16.35 -21.57
CA GLU A 77 10.04 -15.49 -22.37
C GLU A 77 8.60 -16.02 -22.34
N ASN A 78 7.62 -15.14 -22.21
CA ASN A 78 6.21 -15.55 -22.19
C ASN A 78 5.75 -16.31 -23.42
N LYS A 79 6.31 -16.01 -24.59
CA LYS A 79 5.99 -16.77 -25.81
C LYS A 79 6.22 -18.27 -25.64
N GLU A 80 7.20 -18.70 -24.83
CA GLU A 80 7.43 -20.12 -24.55
C GLU A 80 6.35 -20.68 -23.62
N ILE A 81 5.91 -19.93 -22.62
CA ILE A 81 4.81 -20.31 -21.73
C ILE A 81 3.50 -20.41 -22.52
N ILE A 82 3.21 -19.39 -23.33
CA ILE A 82 1.98 -19.33 -24.14
C ILE A 82 1.93 -20.43 -25.20
N LYS A 83 3.07 -20.73 -25.83
CA LYS A 83 3.19 -21.81 -26.84
C LYS A 83 2.84 -23.18 -26.27
N HIS A 84 3.18 -23.45 -25.01
CA HIS A 84 3.00 -24.73 -24.35
C HIS A 84 1.81 -24.71 -23.35
N ARG A 85 0.90 -23.72 -23.45
CA ARG A 85 -0.28 -23.65 -22.61
C ARG A 85 -1.23 -24.83 -22.84
N LEU A 86 -1.97 -25.20 -21.82
CA LEU A 86 -2.99 -26.24 -21.86
C LEU A 86 -4.39 -25.62 -21.68
N PHE A 87 -5.38 -26.19 -22.33
CA PHE A 87 -6.77 -25.77 -22.18
C PHE A 87 -7.53 -26.76 -21.31
N ASN A 88 -8.21 -26.29 -20.27
CA ASN A 88 -8.96 -27.14 -19.33
C ASN A 88 -10.48 -27.16 -19.60
N GLY A 89 -10.93 -26.66 -20.75
CA GLY A 89 -12.35 -26.54 -21.12
C GLY A 89 -12.94 -25.14 -20.85
N GLN A 90 -12.29 -24.32 -20.03
CA GLN A 90 -12.74 -22.96 -19.69
C GLN A 90 -11.67 -21.92 -19.99
N VAL A 91 -10.44 -22.15 -19.51
CA VAL A 91 -9.33 -21.20 -19.66
C VAL A 91 -8.05 -21.92 -20.07
N TYR A 92 -7.13 -21.18 -20.69
CA TYR A 92 -5.77 -21.62 -20.89
C TYR A 92 -4.95 -21.43 -19.61
N HIS A 93 -4.16 -22.41 -19.24
CA HIS A 93 -3.23 -22.34 -18.12
C HIS A 93 -1.82 -22.81 -18.52
N ALA A 94 -0.82 -22.37 -17.77
CA ALA A 94 0.55 -22.82 -17.98
C ALA A 94 0.64 -24.33 -17.74
N ASN A 95 1.45 -25.01 -18.55
CA ASN A 95 1.78 -26.39 -18.30
C ASN A 95 2.67 -26.50 -17.02
N LYS A 96 2.63 -27.61 -16.31
CA LYS A 96 3.31 -27.80 -15.03
C LYS A 96 4.83 -27.59 -15.09
N VAL A 97 5.45 -27.84 -16.25
CA VAL A 97 6.86 -27.58 -16.47
C VAL A 97 7.18 -26.08 -16.38
N TYR A 98 6.39 -25.24 -17.06
CA TYR A 98 6.62 -23.80 -17.06
C TYR A 98 6.15 -23.14 -15.77
N GLU A 99 5.08 -23.63 -15.13
CA GLU A 99 4.66 -23.21 -13.79
C GLU A 99 5.80 -23.43 -12.76
N PHE A 100 6.44 -24.57 -12.82
CA PHE A 100 7.60 -24.87 -11.98
C PHE A 100 8.80 -24.00 -12.31
N LEU A 101 9.18 -23.94 -13.60
CA LEU A 101 10.40 -23.25 -14.04
C LEU A 101 10.34 -21.74 -13.78
N ASP A 102 9.20 -21.13 -14.02
CA ASP A 102 9.00 -19.69 -13.75
C ASP A 102 9.37 -19.37 -12.29
N LYS A 103 8.74 -20.06 -11.35
CA LYS A 103 8.96 -19.86 -9.93
C LYS A 103 10.36 -20.29 -9.49
N TYR A 104 10.80 -21.46 -9.91
CA TYR A 104 12.09 -22.02 -9.53
C TYR A 104 13.26 -21.14 -9.98
N MET A 105 13.30 -20.77 -11.25
CA MET A 105 14.39 -19.97 -11.80
C MET A 105 14.47 -18.60 -11.18
N TYR A 106 13.32 -17.95 -10.95
CA TYR A 106 13.27 -16.66 -10.26
C TYR A 106 13.81 -16.79 -8.82
N ASP A 107 13.30 -17.74 -8.04
CA ASP A 107 13.73 -17.94 -6.66
C ASP A 107 15.24 -18.24 -6.56
N ARG A 108 15.76 -19.11 -7.41
CA ARG A 108 17.21 -19.40 -7.45
C ARG A 108 18.04 -18.18 -7.86
N ALA A 109 17.58 -17.40 -8.82
CA ALA A 109 18.27 -16.18 -9.26
C ALA A 109 18.27 -15.07 -8.20
N VAL A 110 17.25 -14.96 -7.35
CA VAL A 110 17.26 -14.05 -6.18
C VAL A 110 18.03 -14.61 -4.98
N GLY A 111 18.40 -15.87 -5.00
CA GLY A 111 19.10 -16.56 -3.91
C GLY A 111 18.16 -17.14 -2.85
N ALA A 112 16.87 -17.28 -3.18
CA ALA A 112 15.89 -17.95 -2.36
C ALA A 112 15.86 -19.47 -2.64
N THR A 113 15.32 -20.24 -1.69
CA THR A 113 14.99 -21.64 -1.88
C THR A 113 13.58 -21.77 -2.47
N TYR A 114 13.37 -22.78 -3.31
CA TYR A 114 12.04 -23.08 -3.83
C TYR A 114 11.09 -23.45 -2.68
N PRO A 115 9.92 -22.79 -2.55
CA PRO A 115 9.07 -22.95 -1.36
C PRO A 115 8.45 -24.33 -1.26
N ASP A 116 8.43 -24.92 -0.06
CA ASP A 116 7.89 -26.26 0.22
C ASP A 116 6.41 -26.42 -0.18
N LYS A 117 5.62 -25.36 -0.14
CA LYS A 117 4.21 -25.38 -0.60
C LYS A 117 4.03 -25.80 -2.06
N TYR A 118 5.08 -25.71 -2.88
CA TYR A 118 5.08 -26.14 -4.30
C TYR A 118 5.83 -27.45 -4.53
N LYS A 119 6.16 -28.21 -3.47
CA LYS A 119 6.90 -29.47 -3.56
C LYS A 119 6.23 -30.47 -4.52
N ASN A 120 4.91 -30.55 -4.49
CA ASN A 120 4.16 -31.45 -5.39
C ASN A 120 4.36 -31.09 -6.86
N THR A 121 4.35 -29.79 -7.23
CA THR A 121 4.62 -29.36 -8.60
C THR A 121 6.03 -29.75 -9.03
N ARG A 122 7.02 -29.61 -8.15
CA ARG A 122 8.40 -30.02 -8.40
C ARG A 122 8.50 -31.54 -8.67
N GLN A 123 7.90 -32.37 -7.81
CA GLN A 123 7.92 -33.82 -7.96
C GLN A 123 7.33 -34.31 -9.29
N LEU A 124 6.33 -33.61 -9.83
CA LEU A 124 5.72 -33.94 -11.11
C LEU A 124 6.62 -33.67 -12.32
N VAL A 125 7.63 -32.81 -12.18
CA VAL A 125 8.41 -32.31 -13.32
C VAL A 125 9.93 -32.45 -13.16
N GLU A 126 10.44 -32.87 -11.99
CA GLU A 126 11.88 -32.88 -11.68
C GLU A 126 12.70 -33.76 -12.63
N ASN A 127 12.11 -34.86 -13.19
CA ASN A 127 12.73 -35.75 -14.15
C ASN A 127 12.34 -35.43 -15.61
N ASN A 128 11.73 -34.28 -15.85
CA ASN A 128 11.31 -33.91 -17.20
C ASN A 128 12.52 -33.39 -18.02
N PRO A 129 12.83 -33.99 -19.19
CA PRO A 129 13.99 -33.59 -20.02
C PRO A 129 13.96 -32.09 -20.43
N GLN A 130 12.78 -31.49 -20.55
CA GLN A 130 12.63 -30.08 -20.88
C GLN A 130 13.09 -29.18 -19.72
N VAL A 131 12.83 -29.58 -18.47
CA VAL A 131 13.32 -28.88 -17.28
C VAL A 131 14.83 -28.89 -17.23
N GLU A 132 15.45 -30.08 -17.39
CA GLU A 132 16.91 -30.21 -17.40
C GLU A 132 17.53 -29.40 -18.53
N LYS A 133 16.99 -29.46 -19.75
CA LYS A 133 17.47 -28.70 -20.90
C LYS A 133 17.47 -27.19 -20.63
N LEU A 134 16.43 -26.65 -20.04
CA LEU A 134 16.34 -25.21 -19.73
C LEU A 134 17.30 -24.81 -18.60
N ILE A 135 17.46 -25.65 -17.57
CA ILE A 135 18.43 -25.42 -16.49
C ILE A 135 19.85 -25.43 -17.02
N VAL A 136 20.21 -26.39 -17.92
CA VAL A 136 21.52 -26.44 -18.57
C VAL A 136 21.76 -25.18 -19.40
N ASN A 137 20.81 -24.79 -20.21
CA ASN A 137 20.95 -23.64 -21.10
C ASN A 137 21.11 -22.32 -20.36
N ILE A 138 20.31 -22.10 -19.33
CA ILE A 138 20.21 -20.78 -18.66
C ILE A 138 21.21 -20.68 -17.51
N PHE A 139 21.30 -21.71 -16.67
CA PHE A 139 22.16 -21.70 -15.50
C PHE A 139 23.45 -22.48 -15.64
N GLY A 140 23.65 -23.19 -16.75
CA GLY A 140 24.85 -24.00 -16.98
C GLY A 140 25.04 -25.12 -15.96
N LYS A 141 23.94 -25.65 -15.41
CA LYS A 141 23.96 -26.72 -14.40
C LYS A 141 23.32 -27.99 -14.97
N ASN A 142 23.94 -29.13 -14.78
CA ASN A 142 23.53 -30.39 -15.40
C ASN A 142 22.18 -30.93 -14.93
N ASN A 143 21.74 -30.58 -13.71
CA ASN A 143 20.44 -30.97 -13.17
C ASN A 143 20.00 -30.06 -12.03
N LEU A 144 18.76 -30.25 -11.55
CA LEU A 144 18.16 -29.48 -10.46
C LEU A 144 18.95 -29.58 -9.14
N ALA A 145 19.44 -30.79 -8.79
CA ALA A 145 20.17 -30.99 -7.54
C ALA A 145 21.49 -30.19 -7.49
N VAL A 146 22.19 -30.09 -8.62
CA VAL A 146 23.38 -29.23 -8.76
C VAL A 146 23.00 -27.75 -8.73
N CYS A 147 21.89 -27.41 -9.36
CA CYS A 147 21.36 -26.04 -9.36
C CYS A 147 20.95 -25.59 -7.95
N ASP A 148 20.34 -26.47 -7.15
CA ASP A 148 19.94 -26.17 -5.76
C ASP A 148 21.12 -25.84 -4.85
N LYS A 149 22.28 -26.45 -5.09
CA LYS A 149 23.51 -26.20 -4.32
C LYS A 149 24.32 -25.02 -4.85
N ALA A 150 24.02 -24.53 -6.05
CA ALA A 150 24.77 -23.47 -6.69
C ALA A 150 24.56 -22.11 -6.01
N ASN A 151 25.62 -21.31 -6.02
CA ASN A 151 25.59 -19.94 -5.50
C ASN A 151 24.81 -19.02 -6.46
N LYS A 152 24.03 -18.10 -5.88
CA LYS A 152 23.31 -17.04 -6.63
C LYS A 152 24.18 -16.35 -7.66
N LYS A 153 25.42 -15.94 -7.29
CA LYS A 153 26.34 -15.22 -8.21
C LYS A 153 26.73 -16.07 -9.42
N GLU A 154 26.92 -17.37 -9.24
CA GLU A 154 27.22 -18.30 -10.34
C GLU A 154 26.03 -18.41 -11.29
N LEU A 155 24.81 -18.60 -10.74
CA LEU A 155 23.59 -18.71 -11.54
C LEU A 155 23.33 -17.45 -12.34
N LEU A 156 23.46 -16.27 -11.72
CA LEU A 156 23.29 -14.98 -12.41
C LEU A 156 24.34 -14.76 -13.49
N LYS A 157 25.61 -15.13 -13.24
CA LYS A 157 26.68 -15.03 -14.26
C LYS A 157 26.40 -15.92 -15.46
N ALA A 158 25.93 -17.14 -15.23
CA ALA A 158 25.55 -18.06 -16.30
C ALA A 158 24.34 -17.55 -17.09
N ALA A 159 23.29 -17.10 -16.39
CA ALA A 159 22.11 -16.52 -17.03
C ALA A 159 22.44 -15.26 -17.84
N LEU A 160 23.33 -14.40 -17.36
CA LEU A 160 23.79 -13.23 -18.09
C LEU A 160 24.54 -13.62 -19.36
N LYS A 161 25.46 -14.61 -19.29
CA LYS A 161 26.16 -15.13 -20.46
C LYS A 161 25.19 -15.70 -21.49
N TRP A 162 24.19 -16.46 -21.02
CA TRP A 162 23.14 -17.00 -21.90
C TRP A 162 22.31 -15.89 -22.56
N ASN A 163 21.95 -14.82 -21.82
CA ASN A 163 21.25 -13.66 -22.38
C ASN A 163 22.08 -12.96 -23.47
N PHE A 164 23.37 -12.73 -23.25
CA PHE A 164 24.23 -12.15 -24.29
C PHE A 164 24.32 -13.04 -25.54
N HIS A 165 24.38 -14.36 -25.36
CA HIS A 165 24.37 -15.29 -26.50
C HIS A 165 23.05 -15.24 -27.29
N ARG A 166 21.92 -15.09 -26.57
CA ARG A 166 20.56 -15.11 -27.14
C ARG A 166 20.13 -13.77 -27.73
N PHE A 167 20.37 -12.69 -27.02
CA PHE A 167 19.84 -11.34 -27.30
C PHE A 167 20.94 -10.35 -27.74
N GLY A 168 22.21 -10.69 -27.63
CA GLY A 168 23.31 -9.78 -27.94
C GLY A 168 23.19 -8.43 -27.20
N TRP A 169 23.23 -7.33 -27.93
CA TRP A 169 23.06 -5.97 -27.42
C TRP A 169 21.68 -5.73 -26.77
N GLY A 170 20.66 -6.53 -27.10
CA GLY A 170 19.35 -6.50 -26.45
C GLY A 170 19.42 -6.77 -24.94
N THR A 171 20.43 -7.51 -24.48
CA THR A 171 20.68 -7.72 -23.05
C THR A 171 20.96 -6.41 -22.31
N ILE A 172 21.74 -5.51 -22.93
CA ILE A 172 22.01 -4.18 -22.37
C ILE A 172 20.74 -3.32 -22.39
N ALA A 173 19.97 -3.38 -23.48
CA ALA A 173 18.69 -2.67 -23.56
C ALA A 173 17.72 -3.12 -22.47
N ASN A 174 17.60 -4.42 -22.22
CA ASN A 174 16.77 -4.96 -21.14
C ASN A 174 17.23 -4.48 -19.75
N PHE A 175 18.53 -4.44 -19.49
CA PHE A 175 19.09 -3.90 -18.25
C PHE A 175 18.77 -2.41 -18.09
N LEU A 176 18.98 -1.61 -19.13
CA LEU A 176 18.64 -0.18 -19.10
C LEU A 176 17.15 0.07 -18.91
N GLN A 177 16.31 -0.77 -19.51
CA GLN A 177 14.85 -0.72 -19.32
C GLN A 177 14.46 -1.07 -17.88
N PHE A 178 15.08 -2.09 -17.28
CA PHE A 178 14.90 -2.44 -15.86
C PHE A 178 15.27 -1.26 -14.96
N GLU A 179 16.47 -0.67 -15.14
CA GLU A 179 16.93 0.48 -14.34
C GLU A 179 16.03 1.70 -14.53
N TYR A 180 15.59 1.98 -15.76
CA TYR A 180 14.63 3.05 -16.03
C TYR A 180 13.33 2.86 -15.26
N HIS A 181 12.73 1.66 -15.31
CA HIS A 181 11.51 1.36 -14.56
C HIS A 181 11.73 1.41 -13.05
N HIS A 182 12.89 0.92 -12.57
CA HIS A 182 13.24 0.95 -11.16
C HIS A 182 13.34 2.40 -10.64
N ILE A 183 14.09 3.25 -11.33
CA ILE A 183 14.25 4.67 -10.98
C ILE A 183 12.92 5.40 -11.10
N LYS A 184 12.18 5.22 -12.20
CA LYS A 184 10.86 5.83 -12.40
C LYS A 184 9.88 5.44 -11.29
N ASN A 185 9.81 4.15 -10.95
CA ASN A 185 8.93 3.69 -9.89
C ASN A 185 9.38 4.22 -8.52
N TYR A 186 10.69 4.29 -8.27
CA TYR A 186 11.22 4.86 -7.04
C TYR A 186 10.93 6.36 -6.89
N LEU A 187 11.07 7.14 -7.96
CA LEU A 187 10.92 8.60 -7.90
C LEU A 187 9.46 9.06 -8.09
N CYS A 188 8.72 8.44 -9.01
CA CYS A 188 7.45 8.96 -9.51
C CYS A 188 6.22 8.10 -9.15
N SER A 189 6.38 6.83 -8.72
CA SER A 189 5.24 5.99 -8.45
C SER A 189 4.77 6.12 -7.00
N ASN A 190 3.51 6.48 -6.83
CA ASN A 190 2.78 6.31 -5.58
C ASN A 190 1.77 5.17 -5.82
N THR A 191 2.20 3.94 -5.60
CA THR A 191 1.36 2.75 -5.80
C THR A 191 0.54 2.41 -4.56
N GLY A 192 1.00 2.85 -3.39
CA GLY A 192 0.23 2.88 -2.15
C GLY A 192 -0.47 4.22 -1.93
N PHE A 193 -1.09 4.37 -0.78
CA PHE A 193 -1.77 5.60 -0.36
C PHE A 193 -1.79 5.76 1.16
N SER A 194 -2.16 6.94 1.62
CA SER A 194 -2.23 7.32 3.03
C SER A 194 -3.64 7.69 3.44
N ILE A 195 -4.07 7.18 4.60
CA ILE A 195 -5.38 7.47 5.19
C ILE A 195 -5.17 8.02 6.60
N GLY A 196 -5.75 9.16 6.90
CA GLY A 196 -5.77 9.74 8.25
C GLY A 196 -7.18 9.74 8.83
N PHE A 197 -7.31 9.34 10.08
CA PHE A 197 -8.56 9.36 10.83
C PHE A 197 -8.56 10.49 11.84
N THR A 198 -9.62 11.27 11.88
CA THR A 198 -9.86 12.33 12.86
C THR A 198 -11.29 12.24 13.35
N GLY A 199 -11.51 12.44 14.64
CA GLY A 199 -12.83 12.42 15.25
C GLY A 199 -12.76 12.43 16.76
N PRO A 200 -13.86 12.74 17.46
CA PRO A 200 -13.92 12.75 18.92
C PRO A 200 -13.63 11.36 19.50
N ASP A 201 -13.21 11.31 20.76
CA ASP A 201 -13.09 10.04 21.47
C ASP A 201 -14.49 9.43 21.66
N GLY A 202 -14.58 8.11 21.47
CA GLY A 202 -15.88 7.43 21.39
C GLY A 202 -16.52 7.37 19.99
N SER A 203 -15.95 8.03 18.95
CA SER A 203 -16.47 7.90 17.58
C SER A 203 -16.18 6.53 16.94
N GLY A 204 -15.41 5.64 17.58
CA GLY A 204 -15.12 4.28 17.10
C GLY A 204 -13.93 4.17 16.14
N LYS A 205 -13.01 5.14 16.14
CA LYS A 205 -11.84 5.17 15.24
C LYS A 205 -11.04 3.87 15.24
N THR A 206 -10.62 3.39 16.40
CA THR A 206 -9.79 2.19 16.53
C THR A 206 -10.49 0.98 15.91
N THR A 207 -11.76 0.74 16.25
CA THR A 207 -12.55 -0.37 15.70
C THR A 207 -12.68 -0.27 14.17
N VAL A 208 -12.93 0.94 13.64
CA VAL A 208 -13.05 1.16 12.19
C VAL A 208 -11.69 0.95 11.50
N ILE A 209 -10.59 1.38 12.11
CA ILE A 209 -9.24 1.17 11.58
C ILE A 209 -8.90 -0.33 11.55
N ASP A 210 -9.16 -1.07 12.63
CA ASP A 210 -8.87 -2.50 12.72
C ASP A 210 -9.66 -3.28 11.65
N LEU A 211 -10.96 -3.01 11.51
CA LEU A 211 -11.79 -3.61 10.47
C LEU A 211 -11.36 -3.19 9.05
N LEU A 212 -10.91 -1.96 8.86
CA LEU A 212 -10.37 -1.51 7.57
C LEU A 212 -9.11 -2.30 7.19
N ILE A 213 -8.19 -2.49 8.15
CA ILE A 213 -6.98 -3.29 7.96
C ILE A 213 -7.32 -4.74 7.62
N GLU A 214 -8.29 -5.33 8.32
CA GLU A 214 -8.77 -6.68 8.05
C GLU A 214 -9.34 -6.82 6.62
N ASN A 215 -10.18 -5.88 6.17
CA ASN A 215 -10.76 -5.89 4.82
C ASN A 215 -9.72 -5.67 3.72
N LEU A 216 -8.72 -4.84 3.94
CA LEU A 216 -7.63 -4.63 2.99
C LEU A 216 -6.72 -5.86 2.88
N GLY A 217 -6.63 -6.67 3.93
CA GLY A 217 -6.05 -8.01 3.98
C GLY A 217 -4.63 -8.13 3.42
N ASP A 218 -4.32 -9.35 2.98
CA ASP A 218 -2.98 -9.72 2.50
C ASP A 218 -2.65 -9.24 1.07
N VAL A 219 -3.62 -8.72 0.34
CA VAL A 219 -3.44 -8.28 -1.07
C VAL A 219 -2.40 -7.17 -1.18
N PHE A 220 -2.31 -6.30 -0.18
CA PHE A 220 -1.25 -5.31 -0.08
C PHE A 220 0.02 -5.86 0.60
N ARG A 221 0.31 -7.17 0.46
CA ARG A 221 1.51 -7.87 0.97
C ARG A 221 1.75 -7.66 2.46
N LYS A 222 0.70 -7.68 3.29
CA LYS A 222 0.73 -7.34 4.73
C LYS A 222 1.32 -5.95 4.97
N ALA A 223 1.20 -5.07 4.00
CA ALA A 223 1.94 -3.82 3.95
C ALA A 223 1.07 -2.66 4.38
N HIS A 224 0.44 -2.76 5.54
CA HIS A 224 -0.04 -1.57 6.23
C HIS A 224 0.96 -1.14 7.28
N THR A 225 1.08 0.17 7.46
CA THR A 225 1.85 0.78 8.55
C THR A 225 0.93 1.71 9.31
N TYR A 226 0.87 1.52 10.61
CA TYR A 226 0.02 2.29 11.50
C TYR A 226 0.85 3.29 12.29
N TYR A 227 0.40 4.53 12.31
CA TYR A 227 0.95 5.61 13.12
C TYR A 227 -0.14 6.19 14.02
N HIS A 228 0.21 6.40 15.28
CA HIS A 228 -0.63 7.17 16.19
C HIS A 228 -0.13 8.61 16.23
N PHE A 229 -0.96 9.53 15.77
CA PHE A 229 -0.79 10.98 15.75
C PHE A 229 0.28 11.51 14.78
N ARG A 230 1.56 11.11 14.87
CA ARG A 230 2.68 11.64 14.08
C ARG A 230 3.62 10.54 13.58
N PRO A 231 4.44 10.80 12.56
CA PRO A 231 5.50 9.88 12.16
C PRO A 231 6.57 9.62 13.24
N THR A 232 6.55 10.38 14.34
CA THR A 232 7.41 10.24 15.54
C THR A 232 8.89 10.11 15.22
N LEU A 233 9.45 11.12 14.56
CA LEU A 233 10.90 11.29 14.45
C LEU A 233 11.46 12.03 15.66
N PHE A 234 10.69 12.99 16.16
CA PHE A 234 11.05 13.78 17.34
C PHE A 234 10.27 13.29 18.56
N GLY A 235 10.90 13.29 19.72
CA GLY A 235 10.26 12.97 21.00
C GLY A 235 9.11 13.91 21.35
N ASN A 236 8.39 13.61 22.43
CA ASN A 236 7.36 14.52 22.91
C ASN A 236 7.97 15.85 23.35
N LEU A 237 7.34 16.97 22.98
CA LEU A 237 7.85 18.30 23.33
C LEU A 237 8.06 18.48 24.84
N GLY A 238 7.24 17.80 25.67
CA GLY A 238 7.38 17.77 27.12
C GLY A 238 8.68 17.11 27.58
N GLU A 239 9.07 16.00 26.95
CA GLU A 239 10.30 15.27 27.23
C GLU A 239 11.53 16.05 26.77
N VAL A 240 11.44 16.66 25.60
CA VAL A 240 12.49 17.52 25.04
C VAL A 240 12.71 18.75 25.93
N ALA A 241 11.62 19.40 26.39
CA ALA A 241 11.72 20.53 27.29
C ALA A 241 12.26 20.17 28.68
N HIS A 242 11.99 18.95 29.15
CA HIS A 242 12.56 18.42 30.40
C HIS A 242 14.06 18.13 30.26
N SER A 243 14.46 17.43 29.20
CA SER A 243 15.87 17.16 28.94
C SER A 243 16.70 18.42 28.66
N ALA A 244 16.06 19.49 28.16
CA ALA A 244 16.66 20.83 28.02
C ALA A 244 16.63 21.67 29.32
N GLY A 245 16.16 21.13 30.44
CA GLY A 245 16.09 21.84 31.72
C GLY A 245 15.03 22.93 31.84
N VAL A 246 14.13 23.06 30.85
CA VAL A 246 13.10 24.09 30.80
C VAL A 246 11.86 23.74 31.60
N LYS A 247 11.65 22.43 31.89
CA LYS A 247 10.54 21.93 32.72
C LYS A 247 11.04 21.01 33.82
N LYS A 248 10.49 21.15 35.03
CA LYS A 248 10.83 20.32 36.20
C LYS A 248 10.16 18.95 36.20
N ASP A 249 8.94 18.84 35.65
CA ASP A 249 8.16 17.60 35.62
C ASP A 249 7.57 17.30 34.23
N VAL A 250 7.60 16.03 33.84
CA VAL A 250 6.95 15.52 32.64
C VAL A 250 5.73 14.71 33.06
N ASP A 251 4.55 15.17 32.67
CA ASP A 251 3.32 14.39 32.80
C ASP A 251 3.37 13.24 31.76
N ARG A 252 3.60 12.02 32.24
CA ARG A 252 3.65 10.78 31.44
C ARG A 252 2.30 10.05 31.39
N ASP A 253 1.26 10.58 32.03
CA ASP A 253 -0.07 9.98 32.01
C ASP A 253 -0.84 10.42 30.76
N PHE A 254 -0.72 9.63 29.71
CA PHE A 254 -1.44 9.82 28.45
C PHE A 254 -2.89 9.36 28.48
N SER A 255 -3.36 8.77 29.61
CA SER A 255 -4.73 8.25 29.75
C SER A 255 -5.81 9.34 29.82
N LYS A 256 -5.42 10.58 30.18
CA LYS A 256 -6.34 11.73 30.27
C LYS A 256 -5.82 12.96 29.51
N PRO A 257 -5.90 12.95 28.17
CA PRO A 257 -5.27 13.97 27.32
C PRO A 257 -5.86 15.39 27.45
N HIS A 258 -7.05 15.52 28.06
CA HIS A 258 -7.79 16.80 28.16
C HIS A 258 -7.57 17.57 29.47
N ARG A 259 -6.65 17.14 30.35
CA ARG A 259 -6.39 17.78 31.66
C ARG A 259 -5.67 19.13 31.60
N GLY A 260 -5.05 19.48 30.48
CA GLY A 260 -4.21 20.67 30.37
C GLY A 260 -5.02 21.97 30.21
N GLY A 261 -4.72 23.00 31.01
CA GLY A 261 -5.28 24.34 30.83
C GLY A 261 -4.95 24.97 29.47
N LYS A 262 -5.68 26.03 29.10
CA LYS A 262 -5.43 26.79 27.89
C LYS A 262 -4.00 27.34 27.90
N THR A 263 -3.27 27.20 26.79
CA THR A 263 -1.95 27.76 26.60
C THR A 263 -2.02 29.11 25.91
N SER A 264 -0.96 29.94 26.07
CA SER A 264 -0.87 31.22 25.34
C SER A 264 -0.73 30.98 23.82
N ALA A 265 -1.06 32.01 23.04
CA ALA A 265 -0.92 31.96 21.58
C ALA A 265 0.54 31.69 21.16
N LEU A 266 1.52 32.27 21.86
CA LEU A 266 2.94 32.05 21.59
C LEU A 266 3.34 30.57 21.84
N SER A 267 2.91 29.98 22.98
CA SER A 267 3.15 28.58 23.30
C SER A 267 2.47 27.64 22.26
N SER A 268 1.29 28.00 21.79
CA SER A 268 0.56 27.27 20.74
C SER A 268 1.33 27.33 19.41
N LEU A 269 1.91 28.47 19.06
CA LEU A 269 2.69 28.64 17.83
C LEU A 269 4.00 27.82 17.88
N ILE A 270 4.72 27.85 19.00
CA ILE A 270 5.96 27.07 19.18
C ILE A 270 5.63 25.56 19.03
N ARG A 271 4.55 25.08 19.63
CA ARG A 271 4.10 23.69 19.48
C ARG A 271 3.74 23.35 18.04
N LEU A 272 3.02 24.26 17.35
CA LEU A 272 2.66 24.08 15.96
C LEU A 272 3.91 23.94 15.08
N LEU A 273 4.91 24.80 15.24
CA LEU A 273 6.16 24.74 14.48
C LEU A 273 6.95 23.43 14.74
N TYR A 274 7.06 23.05 16.01
CA TYR A 274 7.72 21.81 16.39
C TYR A 274 7.06 20.57 15.79
N TYR A 275 5.74 20.48 15.89
CA TYR A 275 5.00 19.34 15.32
C TYR A 275 5.01 19.38 13.79
N SER A 276 5.01 20.57 13.19
CA SER A 276 5.11 20.70 11.73
C SER A 276 6.43 20.16 11.21
N ALA A 277 7.55 20.42 11.89
CA ALA A 277 8.84 19.85 11.52
C ALA A 277 8.80 18.31 11.54
N ASP A 278 8.18 17.71 12.57
CA ASP A 278 8.03 16.24 12.65
C ASP A 278 7.11 15.69 11.53
N TYR A 279 6.01 16.36 11.22
CA TYR A 279 5.14 15.98 10.10
C TYR A 279 5.87 16.06 8.76
N ILE A 280 6.59 17.15 8.48
CA ILE A 280 7.27 17.36 7.21
C ILE A 280 8.40 16.34 7.03
N ILE A 281 9.35 16.31 7.97
CA ILE A 281 10.52 15.45 7.86
C ILE A 281 10.10 13.98 7.91
N GLY A 282 9.22 13.61 8.85
CA GLY A 282 8.72 12.25 9.00
C GLY A 282 7.94 11.75 7.80
N TYR A 283 7.16 12.62 7.15
CA TYR A 283 6.46 12.27 5.93
C TYR A 283 7.44 11.88 4.81
N PHE A 284 8.44 12.73 4.54
CA PHE A 284 9.38 12.46 3.46
C PHE A 284 10.31 11.28 3.75
N MET A 285 10.77 11.11 4.99
CA MET A 285 11.69 10.05 5.36
C MET A 285 11.02 8.67 5.51
N LYS A 286 9.81 8.62 6.08
CA LYS A 286 9.12 7.35 6.38
C LYS A 286 7.92 7.11 5.47
N VAL A 287 6.93 8.00 5.47
CA VAL A 287 5.63 7.78 4.84
C VAL A 287 5.75 7.66 3.33
N LYS A 288 6.43 8.61 2.69
CA LYS A 288 6.57 8.64 1.23
C LYS A 288 7.30 7.43 0.67
N SER A 289 8.31 6.91 1.38
CA SER A 289 9.02 5.69 0.99
C SER A 289 8.09 4.47 1.02
N MET A 290 7.21 4.38 2.00
CA MET A 290 6.24 3.29 2.13
C MET A 290 5.17 3.32 1.04
N ILE A 291 4.61 4.50 0.75
CA ILE A 291 3.62 4.69 -0.33
C ILE A 291 4.20 4.28 -1.69
N ARG A 292 5.48 4.55 -1.94
CA ARG A 292 6.16 4.15 -3.19
C ARG A 292 6.25 2.64 -3.38
N ILE A 293 6.35 1.86 -2.31
CA ILE A 293 6.47 0.40 -2.36
C ILE A 293 5.12 -0.32 -2.13
N THR A 294 4.03 0.30 -2.54
CA THR A 294 2.67 -0.28 -2.48
C THR A 294 2.18 -0.53 -1.05
N ARG A 295 2.61 0.30 -0.08
CA ARG A 295 2.09 0.19 1.29
C ARG A 295 0.94 1.17 1.52
N ILE A 296 -0.01 0.76 2.35
CA ILE A 296 -1.04 1.63 2.89
C ILE A 296 -0.55 2.16 4.23
N VAL A 297 -0.54 3.48 4.37
CA VAL A 297 -0.12 4.14 5.60
C VAL A 297 -1.35 4.71 6.29
N ILE A 298 -1.62 4.23 7.50
CA ILE A 298 -2.81 4.60 8.28
C ILE A 298 -2.37 5.43 9.48
N PHE A 299 -2.99 6.60 9.63
CA PHE A 299 -2.81 7.47 10.79
C PHE A 299 -4.07 7.46 11.63
N ASP A 300 -3.98 6.97 12.86
CA ASP A 300 -4.95 7.29 13.90
C ASP A 300 -4.58 8.66 14.46
N ARG A 301 -5.25 9.69 13.94
CA ARG A 301 -4.97 11.11 14.09
C ARG A 301 -3.78 11.58 13.25
N TYR A 302 -3.97 12.65 12.57
CA TYR A 302 -2.96 13.37 11.81
C TYR A 302 -3.07 14.88 12.15
N TYR A 303 -2.46 15.75 11.35
CA TYR A 303 -2.54 17.20 11.52
C TYR A 303 -3.99 17.73 11.64
N THR A 304 -4.94 17.10 10.97
CA THR A 304 -6.37 17.41 11.04
C THR A 304 -6.91 17.38 12.46
N ASP A 305 -6.38 16.49 13.31
CA ASP A 305 -6.77 16.40 14.73
C ASP A 305 -6.37 17.67 15.52
N ILE A 306 -5.25 18.31 15.16
CA ILE A 306 -4.83 19.60 15.75
C ILE A 306 -5.88 20.69 15.50
N ILE A 307 -6.51 20.67 14.32
CA ILE A 307 -7.57 21.63 13.97
C ILE A 307 -8.85 21.34 14.79
N CYS A 308 -9.23 20.06 14.86
CA CYS A 308 -10.49 19.64 15.49
C CYS A 308 -10.41 19.65 17.02
N ASP A 309 -9.35 19.10 17.62
CA ASP A 309 -9.18 18.94 19.06
C ASP A 309 -8.02 19.78 19.61
N SER A 310 -8.32 21.05 19.86
CA SER A 310 -7.36 22.02 20.44
C SER A 310 -6.94 21.66 21.88
N ARG A 311 -7.78 20.93 22.64
CA ARG A 311 -7.48 20.54 24.03
C ARG A 311 -6.38 19.49 24.07
N ARG A 312 -6.47 18.48 23.20
CA ARG A 312 -5.49 17.40 23.11
C ARG A 312 -4.13 17.89 22.60
N SER A 313 -4.12 18.67 21.54
CA SER A 313 -2.88 19.20 20.95
C SER A 313 -2.26 20.32 21.79
N ARG A 314 -3.02 20.93 22.67
CA ARG A 314 -2.69 22.19 23.39
C ARG A 314 -2.31 23.32 22.43
N ILE A 315 -2.95 23.36 21.25
CA ILE A 315 -2.78 24.40 20.24
C ILE A 315 -4.11 25.15 20.09
N TYR A 316 -4.19 26.33 20.71
CA TYR A 316 -5.40 27.14 20.76
C TYR A 316 -5.30 28.31 19.78
N LEU A 317 -5.14 27.97 18.49
CA LEU A 317 -5.13 28.92 17.38
C LEU A 317 -6.43 28.81 16.57
N ASN A 318 -6.72 29.85 15.78
CA ASN A 318 -7.92 29.87 14.95
C ASN A 318 -7.95 28.71 13.96
N SER A 319 -9.07 28.00 13.84
CA SER A 319 -9.20 26.83 12.97
C SER A 319 -9.01 27.14 11.49
N LYS A 320 -9.40 28.34 11.01
CA LYS A 320 -9.16 28.78 9.63
C LYS A 320 -7.67 28.97 9.38
N PHE A 321 -6.97 29.61 10.33
CA PHE A 321 -5.51 29.77 10.27
C PHE A 321 -4.81 28.39 10.24
N LEU A 322 -5.15 27.49 11.16
CA LEU A 322 -4.57 26.14 11.19
C LEU A 322 -4.83 25.38 9.90
N HIS A 323 -6.04 25.46 9.34
CA HIS A 323 -6.36 24.82 8.07
C HIS A 323 -5.50 25.38 6.93
N THR A 324 -5.43 26.70 6.76
CA THR A 324 -4.62 27.34 5.72
C THR A 324 -3.13 27.04 5.89
N TYR A 325 -2.62 27.12 7.13
CA TYR A 325 -1.25 26.73 7.45
C TYR A 325 -0.97 25.27 7.07
N GLY A 326 -1.89 24.37 7.43
CA GLY A 326 -1.76 22.94 7.10
C GLY A 326 -1.72 22.68 5.60
N GLN A 327 -2.55 23.38 4.81
CA GLN A 327 -2.56 23.25 3.36
C GLN A 327 -1.24 23.70 2.69
N ILE A 328 -0.55 24.67 3.28
CA ILE A 328 0.70 25.22 2.71
C ILE A 328 1.92 24.40 3.16
N PHE A 329 2.00 24.07 4.44
CA PHE A 329 3.24 23.56 5.04
C PHE A 329 3.22 22.06 5.37
N ILE A 330 2.04 21.48 5.66
CA ILE A 330 1.96 20.07 6.09
C ILE A 330 1.68 19.17 4.88
N PRO A 331 2.46 18.09 4.69
CA PRO A 331 2.16 17.12 3.65
C PRO A 331 0.74 16.56 3.82
N SER A 332 -0.08 16.69 2.78
CA SER A 332 -1.44 16.17 2.80
C SER A 332 -1.44 14.65 2.67
N LEU A 333 -2.32 13.98 3.41
CA LEU A 333 -2.64 12.59 3.16
C LEU A 333 -3.56 12.46 1.94
N ASP A 334 -3.58 11.27 1.33
CA ASP A 334 -4.49 11.01 0.20
C ASP A 334 -5.95 11.09 0.63
N TYR A 335 -6.27 10.58 1.83
CA TYR A 335 -7.61 10.56 2.40
C TYR A 335 -7.60 11.02 3.85
N ASN A 336 -8.38 12.06 4.16
CA ASN A 336 -8.61 12.51 5.53
C ASN A 336 -10.05 12.15 5.92
N ILE A 337 -10.20 11.05 6.67
CA ILE A 337 -11.49 10.55 7.13
C ILE A 337 -11.87 11.27 8.43
N LEU A 338 -12.98 11.98 8.39
CA LEU A 338 -13.58 12.66 9.53
C LEU A 338 -14.68 11.76 10.10
N LEU A 339 -14.27 10.88 11.04
CA LEU A 339 -15.17 9.91 11.65
C LEU A 339 -15.90 10.52 12.83
N THR A 340 -17.22 10.57 12.78
CA THR A 340 -18.06 11.17 13.81
C THR A 340 -19.34 10.38 14.05
N ALA A 341 -20.03 10.71 15.12
CA ALA A 341 -21.37 10.24 15.46
C ALA A 341 -22.12 11.35 16.21
N SER A 342 -23.39 11.15 16.53
CA SER A 342 -24.16 12.04 17.38
C SER A 342 -23.54 12.14 18.80
N SER A 343 -23.76 13.24 19.46
CA SER A 343 -23.26 13.41 20.84
C SER A 343 -23.81 12.37 21.79
N GLU A 344 -25.03 11.93 21.57
CA GLU A 344 -25.72 10.89 22.35
C GLU A 344 -24.99 9.53 22.15
N THR A 345 -24.72 9.14 20.91
CA THR A 345 -24.01 7.91 20.57
C THR A 345 -22.59 7.90 21.14
N ILE A 346 -21.88 9.02 21.04
CA ILE A 346 -20.50 9.14 21.54
C ILE A 346 -20.49 9.02 23.07
N LEU A 347 -21.39 9.73 23.77
CA LEU A 347 -21.50 9.67 25.23
C LEU A 347 -21.89 8.28 25.73
N ALA A 348 -22.77 7.56 25.01
CA ALA A 348 -23.09 6.17 25.34
C ALA A 348 -21.91 5.22 25.25
N ARG A 349 -20.93 5.50 24.35
CA ARG A 349 -19.74 4.67 24.13
C ARG A 349 -18.58 5.05 25.05
N LYS A 350 -18.38 6.34 25.32
CA LYS A 350 -17.23 6.84 26.10
C LYS A 350 -17.51 8.21 26.73
N HIS A 351 -17.16 8.37 28.01
CA HIS A 351 -17.38 9.58 28.81
C HIS A 351 -16.12 10.41 29.03
N GLU A 352 -15.26 10.56 28.01
CA GLU A 352 -14.02 11.39 28.10
C GLU A 352 -14.25 12.87 27.83
N LEU A 353 -15.28 13.18 27.05
CA LEU A 353 -15.69 14.53 26.70
C LEU A 353 -17.12 14.80 27.16
N ASP A 354 -17.40 16.04 27.49
CA ASP A 354 -18.76 16.52 27.72
C ASP A 354 -19.50 16.77 26.38
N LYS A 355 -20.80 16.88 26.41
CA LYS A 355 -21.64 17.12 25.22
C LYS A 355 -21.21 18.37 24.44
N GLU A 356 -20.81 19.43 25.15
CA GLU A 356 -20.36 20.68 24.54
C GLU A 356 -19.01 20.50 23.78
N GLY A 357 -18.08 19.76 24.38
CA GLY A 357 -16.80 19.40 23.75
C GLY A 357 -16.98 18.60 22.48
N ILE A 358 -17.86 17.57 22.51
CA ILE A 358 -18.20 16.76 21.34
C ILE A 358 -18.80 17.64 20.23
N ASN A 359 -19.78 18.46 20.57
CA ASN A 359 -20.44 19.35 19.61
C ASN A 359 -19.46 20.36 19.00
N THR A 360 -18.50 20.86 19.78
CA THR A 360 -17.45 21.76 19.30
C THR A 360 -16.54 21.07 18.27
N ILE A 361 -16.15 19.81 18.53
CA ILE A 361 -15.35 19.02 17.58
C ILE A 361 -16.17 18.72 16.33
N ASN A 362 -17.42 18.30 16.47
CA ASN A 362 -18.31 18.01 15.34
C ASN A 362 -18.53 19.24 14.45
N LYS A 363 -18.72 20.44 14.99
CA LYS A 363 -18.79 21.69 14.21
C LYS A 363 -17.51 21.95 13.38
N LYS A 364 -16.34 21.64 13.93
CA LYS A 364 -15.07 21.80 13.21
C LYS A 364 -14.91 20.71 12.14
N ILE A 365 -15.39 19.48 12.40
CA ILE A 365 -15.49 18.41 11.41
C ILE A 365 -16.38 18.86 10.24
N ASP A 366 -17.55 19.42 10.52
CA ASP A 366 -18.47 19.93 9.49
C ASP A 366 -17.83 21.04 8.64
N TYR A 367 -17.08 21.93 9.26
CA TYR A 367 -16.31 22.94 8.55
C TYR A 367 -15.28 22.32 7.60
N LEU A 368 -14.56 21.29 8.03
CA LEU A 368 -13.55 20.61 7.21
C LEU A 368 -14.16 19.73 6.13
N ALA A 369 -15.30 19.08 6.39
CA ALA A 369 -16.01 18.22 5.44
C ALA A 369 -16.39 18.95 4.13
N ASN A 370 -16.52 20.27 4.16
CA ASN A 370 -16.76 21.09 2.98
C ASN A 370 -15.48 21.45 2.20
N LYS A 371 -14.31 20.88 2.58
CA LYS A 371 -13.03 21.13 1.92
C LYS A 371 -12.59 19.91 1.13
N LYS A 372 -11.87 20.13 0.04
CA LYS A 372 -11.34 19.05 -0.80
C LYS A 372 -10.38 18.16 -0.02
N GLY A 373 -10.51 16.84 -0.18
CA GLY A 373 -9.65 15.84 0.44
C GLY A 373 -10.04 15.46 1.87
N TYR A 374 -11.21 15.91 2.34
CA TYR A 374 -11.79 15.54 3.62
C TYR A 374 -13.14 14.84 3.42
N TYR A 375 -13.30 13.68 4.05
CA TYR A 375 -14.47 12.81 3.88
C TYR A 375 -15.13 12.55 5.22
N LYS A 376 -16.31 13.12 5.43
CA LYS A 376 -17.09 12.89 6.67
C LYS A 376 -17.78 11.54 6.58
N VAL A 377 -17.56 10.70 7.58
CA VAL A 377 -18.17 9.39 7.73
C VAL A 377 -18.87 9.31 9.08
N LEU A 378 -20.17 8.98 9.05
CA LEU A 378 -20.97 8.78 10.24
C LEU A 378 -20.86 7.32 10.70
N ASN A 379 -20.57 7.10 11.97
CA ASN A 379 -20.51 5.80 12.62
C ASN A 379 -21.60 5.68 13.67
N GLU A 380 -22.86 5.76 13.22
CA GLU A 380 -24.05 5.68 14.08
C GLU A 380 -24.51 4.24 14.30
N SER A 381 -24.53 3.43 13.23
CA SER A 381 -25.04 2.07 13.23
C SER A 381 -23.93 1.07 13.57
N THR A 382 -23.30 0.54 12.54
CA THR A 382 -22.27 -0.48 12.70
C THR A 382 -20.91 0.02 12.18
N PRO A 383 -19.78 -0.39 12.79
CA PRO A 383 -18.47 -0.07 12.29
C PRO A 383 -18.23 -0.59 10.86
N GLN A 384 -18.87 -1.71 10.49
CA GLN A 384 -18.80 -2.32 9.15
C GLN A 384 -19.36 -1.38 8.08
N GLU A 385 -20.49 -0.72 8.35
CA GLU A 385 -21.04 0.29 7.42
C GLU A 385 -20.11 1.48 7.24
N ALA A 386 -19.48 1.95 8.32
CA ALA A 386 -18.49 3.03 8.25
C ALA A 386 -17.28 2.61 7.40
N VAL A 387 -16.75 1.40 7.59
CA VAL A 387 -15.65 0.84 6.80
C VAL A 387 -16.06 0.71 5.33
N ALA A 388 -17.24 0.19 5.03
CA ALA A 388 -17.74 0.05 3.66
C ALA A 388 -17.82 1.41 2.95
N LYS A 389 -18.31 2.47 3.63
CA LYS A 389 -18.32 3.84 3.09
C LYS A 389 -16.91 4.35 2.80
N ILE A 390 -15.96 4.12 3.71
CA ILE A 390 -14.56 4.52 3.52
C ILE A 390 -13.96 3.80 2.32
N LEU A 391 -14.15 2.48 2.22
CA LEU A 391 -13.63 1.68 1.12
C LEU A 391 -14.21 2.10 -0.24
N ARG A 392 -15.52 2.40 -0.33
CA ARG A 392 -16.13 2.93 -1.56
C ARG A 392 -15.46 4.24 -2.00
N ILE A 393 -15.26 5.18 -1.09
CA ILE A 393 -14.57 6.45 -1.36
C ILE A 393 -13.14 6.18 -1.86
N VAL A 394 -12.38 5.36 -1.16
CA VAL A 394 -10.98 5.06 -1.48
C VAL A 394 -10.88 4.34 -2.83
N PHE A 395 -11.71 3.32 -3.08
CA PHE A 395 -11.66 2.54 -4.31
C PHE A 395 -12.04 3.37 -5.53
N GLU A 396 -13.11 4.16 -5.44
CA GLU A 396 -13.53 5.06 -6.51
C GLU A 396 -12.44 6.07 -6.86
N GLU A 397 -11.91 6.78 -5.88
CA GLU A 397 -10.89 7.81 -6.15
C GLU A 397 -9.55 7.22 -6.62
N GLN A 398 -9.13 6.07 -6.07
CA GLN A 398 -7.94 5.39 -6.57
C GLN A 398 -8.13 4.91 -8.01
N HIS A 399 -9.30 4.40 -8.33
CA HIS A 399 -9.64 4.01 -9.70
C HIS A 399 -9.45 5.17 -10.67
N GLN A 400 -10.06 6.33 -10.40
CA GLN A 400 -9.92 7.53 -11.23
C GLN A 400 -8.46 8.02 -11.33
N LYS A 401 -7.69 7.97 -10.24
CA LYS A 401 -6.25 8.29 -10.26
C LYS A 401 -5.47 7.31 -11.14
N ASN A 402 -5.76 6.01 -11.03
CA ASN A 402 -5.05 4.97 -11.79
C ASN A 402 -5.41 4.98 -13.27
N LEU A 403 -6.66 5.25 -13.64
CA LEU A 403 -7.05 5.44 -15.05
C LEU A 403 -6.26 6.58 -15.72
N LYS A 404 -6.03 7.70 -15.01
CA LYS A 404 -5.19 8.80 -15.52
C LYS A 404 -3.72 8.40 -15.69
N ARG A 405 -3.20 7.50 -14.84
CA ARG A 405 -1.82 7.01 -14.91
C ARG A 405 -1.61 5.96 -16.01
N MET A 406 -2.67 5.29 -16.43
CA MET A 406 -2.65 4.28 -17.49
C MET A 406 -2.73 4.89 -18.90
N ARG A 407 -3.19 6.14 -19.02
CA ARG A 407 -3.18 6.92 -20.28
C ARG A 407 -1.75 7.39 -20.59
#